data_4d49465217aa95e10ad2bf75cfbfebf5
#
_entry.id   4d49465217aa95e10ad2bf75cfbfebf5
#
_cell.length_a   1.000
_cell.length_b   1.000
_cell.length_c   1.000
_cell.angle_alpha   90.00
_cell.angle_beta   90.00
_cell.angle_gamma   90.00
#
_symmetry.space_group_name_H-M   'P 1'
#
loop_
_entity.id
_entity.type
_entity.pdbx_description
1 polymer ?
#
loop_
_entity_poly.entity_id
_entity_poly.type
_entity_poly.pdbx_seq_one_letter_code
_entity_poly.pdbx_strand_id
1 'polypeptide(L)'
;MLAVFKTGGKQYSVKAGQILKVEKLEGKKGDNVSFKDVLAVSENTQNTIGSPLVDGAVVEAKILDQIRDKKIIVFKKRKRQNYRSTQGHRQYLTVLKIESISLGGKKSATTKKETEAVKPTKKAAPKKKAAPKKAVTKKTTVKKTVKKKTTTPKESK
;
A
#
# COMPACT_ATOMS: atom_id res chain seq x y z
N MET A 1 -8.49 10.33 -20.46
CA MET A 1 -9.43 9.20 -20.29
C MET A 1 -9.83 9.09 -18.83
N LEU A 2 -11.11 8.98 -18.54
CA LEU A 2 -11.66 8.80 -17.20
C LEU A 2 -12.51 7.52 -17.22
N ALA A 3 -12.41 6.69 -16.17
CA ALA A 3 -13.23 5.50 -16.03
C ALA A 3 -13.97 5.49 -14.70
N VAL A 4 -15.15 4.89 -14.71
CA VAL A 4 -15.93 4.60 -13.49
C VAL A 4 -15.99 3.09 -13.36
N PHE A 5 -15.44 2.55 -12.26
CA PHE A 5 -15.48 1.13 -11.99
C PHE A 5 -16.05 0.84 -10.61
N LYS A 6 -16.50 -0.39 -10.40
CA LYS A 6 -17.11 -0.86 -9.16
C LYS A 6 -16.18 -1.86 -8.47
N THR A 7 -15.92 -1.64 -7.18
CA THR A 7 -15.18 -2.60 -6.34
C THR A 7 -15.58 -2.44 -4.87
N GLY A 8 -15.61 -3.56 -4.12
CA GLY A 8 -15.97 -3.55 -2.70
C GLY A 8 -17.35 -2.93 -2.40
N GLY A 9 -18.32 -3.02 -3.33
CA GLY A 9 -19.64 -2.42 -3.20
C GLY A 9 -19.70 -0.91 -3.43
N LYS A 10 -18.59 -0.26 -3.78
CA LYS A 10 -18.47 1.18 -4.05
C LYS A 10 -18.07 1.44 -5.49
N GLN A 11 -18.43 2.63 -5.99
CA GLN A 11 -18.07 3.09 -7.32
C GLN A 11 -17.00 4.18 -7.21
N TYR A 12 -16.01 4.12 -8.10
CA TYR A 12 -14.88 5.03 -8.10
C TYR A 12 -14.68 5.61 -9.50
N SER A 13 -14.60 6.93 -9.58
CA SER A 13 -14.25 7.65 -10.80
C SER A 13 -12.75 7.95 -10.78
N VAL A 14 -12.03 7.49 -11.80
CA VAL A 14 -10.56 7.51 -11.82
C VAL A 14 -9.98 7.95 -13.15
N LYS A 15 -8.80 8.52 -13.08
CA LYS A 15 -7.94 8.85 -14.22
C LYS A 15 -6.65 8.04 -14.15
N ALA A 16 -6.00 7.82 -15.30
CA ALA A 16 -4.67 7.23 -15.33
C ALA A 16 -3.67 8.03 -14.48
N GLY A 17 -2.85 7.36 -13.70
CA GLY A 17 -1.88 7.97 -12.77
C GLY A 17 -2.45 8.38 -11.41
N GLN A 18 -3.76 8.31 -11.20
CA GLN A 18 -4.41 8.70 -9.95
C GLN A 18 -4.17 7.67 -8.85
N ILE A 19 -4.01 8.16 -7.61
CA ILE A 19 -3.94 7.34 -6.40
C ILE A 19 -5.29 7.44 -5.68
N LEU A 20 -5.83 6.28 -5.29
CA LEU A 20 -7.08 6.22 -4.52
C LEU A 20 -7.02 5.13 -3.45
N LYS A 21 -7.91 5.26 -2.47
CA LYS A 21 -8.13 4.26 -1.43
C LYS A 21 -9.41 3.50 -1.76
N VAL A 22 -9.32 2.17 -1.79
CA VAL A 22 -10.47 1.28 -1.99
C VAL A 22 -10.64 0.36 -0.79
N GLU A 23 -11.75 -0.34 -0.72
CA GLU A 23 -11.94 -1.40 0.27
C GLU A 23 -10.82 -2.45 0.15
N LYS A 24 -10.56 -3.17 1.23
CA LYS A 24 -9.47 -4.15 1.29
C LYS A 24 -9.55 -5.14 0.12
N LEU A 25 -8.48 -5.21 -0.65
CA LEU A 25 -8.25 -6.21 -1.68
C LEU A 25 -7.20 -7.21 -1.20
N GLU A 26 -7.28 -8.43 -1.72
CA GLU A 26 -6.23 -9.43 -1.53
C GLU A 26 -5.04 -9.06 -2.42
N GLY A 27 -3.85 -9.20 -1.87
CA GLY A 27 -2.60 -8.88 -2.56
C GLY A 27 -1.59 -8.19 -1.66
N LYS A 28 -0.35 -8.18 -2.11
CA LYS A 28 0.77 -7.54 -1.43
C LYS A 28 1.12 -6.21 -2.09
N LYS A 29 1.91 -5.41 -1.39
CA LYS A 29 2.48 -4.18 -1.94
C LYS A 29 3.32 -4.50 -3.19
N GLY A 30 2.99 -3.84 -4.30
CA GLY A 30 3.65 -4.03 -5.59
C GLY A 30 2.88 -4.90 -6.57
N ASP A 31 1.85 -5.63 -6.14
CA ASP A 31 1.05 -6.48 -7.01
C ASP A 31 0.19 -5.64 -7.97
N ASN A 32 -0.03 -6.16 -9.17
CA ASN A 32 -0.92 -5.56 -10.15
C ASN A 32 -2.31 -6.20 -10.03
N VAL A 33 -3.33 -5.35 -10.08
CA VAL A 33 -4.75 -5.76 -10.01
C VAL A 33 -5.48 -5.19 -11.23
N SER A 34 -6.30 -6.02 -11.86
CA SER A 34 -7.15 -5.63 -12.98
C SER A 34 -8.61 -5.63 -12.57
N PHE A 35 -9.31 -4.51 -12.83
CA PHE A 35 -10.74 -4.38 -12.60
C PHE A 35 -11.47 -4.47 -13.93
N LYS A 36 -12.41 -5.43 -14.03
CA LYS A 36 -13.25 -5.67 -15.21
C LYS A 36 -14.63 -5.04 -15.08
N ASP A 37 -15.08 -4.76 -13.86
CA ASP A 37 -16.39 -4.19 -13.55
C ASP A 37 -16.39 -2.68 -13.82
N VAL A 38 -16.24 -2.30 -15.10
CA VAL A 38 -16.23 -0.91 -15.53
C VAL A 38 -17.64 -0.52 -16.00
N LEU A 39 -18.18 0.53 -15.38
CA LEU A 39 -19.54 1.02 -15.64
C LEU A 39 -19.59 2.05 -16.77
N ALA A 40 -18.58 2.90 -16.85
CA ALA A 40 -18.48 3.93 -17.87
C ALA A 40 -17.02 4.29 -18.14
N VAL A 41 -16.74 4.67 -19.38
CA VAL A 41 -15.46 5.21 -19.82
C VAL A 41 -15.71 6.49 -20.60
N SER A 42 -15.00 7.55 -20.25
CA SER A 42 -15.03 8.84 -20.95
C SER A 42 -13.67 9.11 -21.56
N GLU A 43 -13.62 9.26 -22.87
CA GLU A 43 -12.44 9.63 -23.62
C GLU A 43 -12.72 10.92 -24.40
N ASN A 44 -12.17 12.03 -23.90
CA ASN A 44 -12.33 13.40 -24.45
C ASN A 44 -13.80 13.76 -24.72
N THR A 45 -14.27 13.53 -25.95
CA THR A 45 -15.63 13.86 -26.42
C THR A 45 -16.58 12.68 -26.47
N GLN A 46 -16.06 11.44 -26.35
CA GLN A 46 -16.87 10.22 -26.41
C GLN A 46 -17.05 9.63 -25.01
N ASN A 47 -18.30 9.39 -24.65
CA ASN A 47 -18.68 8.73 -23.40
C ASN A 47 -19.34 7.40 -23.74
N THR A 48 -18.73 6.32 -23.27
CA THR A 48 -19.27 4.97 -23.38
C THR A 48 -19.82 4.56 -22.03
N ILE A 49 -21.12 4.31 -21.96
CA ILE A 49 -21.81 3.86 -20.73
C ILE A 49 -22.22 2.41 -20.94
N GLY A 50 -21.90 1.56 -19.97
CA GLY A 50 -22.26 0.15 -19.99
C GLY A 50 -23.72 -0.10 -19.63
N SER A 51 -24.26 -1.21 -20.11
CA SER A 51 -25.59 -1.70 -19.74
C SER A 51 -25.52 -3.18 -19.31
N PRO A 52 -25.16 -3.51 -18.06
CA PRO A 52 -24.68 -2.67 -16.96
C PRO A 52 -23.17 -2.36 -17.00
N LEU A 53 -22.35 -3.12 -17.73
CA LEU A 53 -20.89 -3.00 -17.81
C LEU A 53 -20.48 -2.64 -19.24
N VAL A 54 -19.29 -2.02 -19.36
CA VAL A 54 -18.68 -1.74 -20.66
C VAL A 54 -17.86 -2.93 -21.10
N ASP A 55 -18.23 -3.55 -22.21
CA ASP A 55 -17.52 -4.71 -22.73
C ASP A 55 -16.10 -4.37 -23.17
N GLY A 56 -15.15 -5.20 -22.77
CA GLY A 56 -13.75 -5.03 -23.10
C GLY A 56 -13.03 -3.89 -22.39
N ALA A 57 -13.68 -3.21 -21.44
CA ALA A 57 -13.02 -2.21 -20.61
C ALA A 57 -12.30 -2.87 -19.43
N VAL A 58 -11.06 -2.47 -19.19
CA VAL A 58 -10.25 -2.94 -18.06
C VAL A 58 -9.49 -1.77 -17.46
N VAL A 59 -9.49 -1.68 -16.13
CA VAL A 59 -8.67 -0.73 -15.38
C VAL A 59 -7.55 -1.49 -14.69
N GLU A 60 -6.31 -1.18 -15.04
CA GLU A 60 -5.13 -1.78 -14.43
C GLU A 60 -4.60 -0.86 -13.34
N ALA A 61 -4.37 -1.41 -12.17
CA ALA A 61 -3.89 -0.67 -11.00
C ALA A 61 -2.81 -1.46 -10.27
N LYS A 62 -1.93 -0.74 -9.59
CA LYS A 62 -0.88 -1.30 -8.75
C LYS A 62 -1.13 -1.01 -7.28
N ILE A 63 -1.00 -2.02 -6.44
CA ILE A 63 -1.12 -1.87 -4.98
C ILE A 63 0.12 -1.13 -4.47
N LEU A 64 -0.10 0.06 -3.90
CA LEU A 64 0.98 0.81 -3.25
C LEU A 64 1.16 0.38 -1.81
N ASP A 65 0.05 0.22 -1.08
CA ASP A 65 0.11 -0.13 0.34
C ASP A 65 -1.23 -0.69 0.85
N GLN A 66 -1.16 -1.44 1.97
CA GLN A 66 -2.31 -1.91 2.73
C GLN A 66 -2.37 -1.13 4.03
N ILE A 67 -3.38 -0.30 4.22
CA ILE A 67 -3.48 0.62 5.35
C ILE A 67 -4.73 0.39 6.19
N ARG A 68 -4.75 0.97 7.39
CA ARG A 68 -5.96 1.11 8.20
C ARG A 68 -6.33 2.58 8.27
N ASP A 69 -7.61 2.87 8.10
CA ASP A 69 -8.11 4.24 8.14
C ASP A 69 -8.12 4.81 9.57
N LYS A 70 -8.54 6.06 9.69
CA LYS A 70 -8.70 6.75 10.98
C LYS A 70 -9.63 5.97 11.89
N LYS A 71 -9.38 6.03 13.20
CA LYS A 71 -10.28 5.45 14.19
C LYS A 71 -11.61 6.19 14.21
N ILE A 72 -12.69 5.48 13.92
CA ILE A 72 -14.05 5.97 14.06
C ILE A 72 -14.55 5.55 15.43
N ILE A 73 -15.01 6.52 16.22
CA ILE A 73 -15.57 6.26 17.54
C ILE A 73 -17.07 6.02 17.37
N VAL A 74 -17.51 4.82 17.76
CA VAL A 74 -18.91 4.44 17.80
C VAL A 74 -19.39 4.52 19.25
N PHE A 75 -20.27 5.47 19.53
CA PHE A 75 -20.87 5.64 20.84
C PHE A 75 -22.31 5.19 20.81
N LYS A 76 -22.66 4.27 21.72
CA LYS A 76 -24.03 3.77 21.88
C LYS A 76 -24.54 4.12 23.27
N LYS A 77 -25.73 4.70 23.34
CA LYS A 77 -26.42 5.02 24.57
C LYS A 77 -27.91 4.66 24.45
N ARG A 78 -28.49 4.14 25.52
CA ARG A 78 -29.94 3.99 25.63
C ARG A 78 -30.53 5.22 26.36
N LYS A 79 -31.66 5.74 25.88
CA LYS A 79 -32.21 7.05 26.28
C LYS A 79 -32.23 7.30 27.81
N ARG A 80 -32.95 6.51 28.56
CA ARG A 80 -33.21 6.72 30.02
C ARG A 80 -32.47 5.74 30.92
N GLN A 81 -31.50 4.98 30.34
CA GLN A 81 -30.73 4.01 31.09
C GLN A 81 -29.26 4.43 31.15
N ASN A 82 -28.57 3.98 32.18
CA ASN A 82 -27.15 4.26 32.37
C ASN A 82 -26.23 3.50 31.37
N TYR A 83 -26.82 2.74 30.43
CA TYR A 83 -26.05 2.03 29.41
C TYR A 83 -25.31 3.02 28.50
N ARG A 84 -23.99 2.90 28.48
CA ARG A 84 -23.07 3.63 27.58
C ARG A 84 -22.03 2.66 27.08
N SER A 85 -21.81 2.61 25.78
CA SER A 85 -20.77 1.79 25.18
C SER A 85 -20.01 2.63 24.15
N THR A 86 -18.71 2.68 24.30
CA THR A 86 -17.82 3.36 23.35
C THR A 86 -16.91 2.33 22.72
N GLN A 87 -16.93 2.23 21.40
CA GLN A 87 -16.12 1.32 20.62
C GLN A 87 -15.41 2.06 19.50
N GLY A 88 -14.14 1.74 19.25
CA GLY A 88 -13.40 2.29 18.12
C GLY A 88 -13.31 1.28 17.00
N HIS A 89 -13.54 1.72 15.77
CA HIS A 89 -13.37 0.93 14.56
C HIS A 89 -12.33 1.56 13.64
N ARG A 90 -11.48 0.73 13.00
CA ARG A 90 -10.57 1.13 11.93
C ARG A 90 -10.78 0.21 10.74
N GLN A 91 -11.23 0.77 9.62
CA GLN A 91 -11.42 0.02 8.38
C GLN A 91 -10.09 -0.26 7.71
N TYR A 92 -9.93 -1.47 7.18
CA TYR A 92 -8.80 -1.84 6.34
C TYR A 92 -9.06 -1.35 4.92
N LEU A 93 -8.09 -0.68 4.34
CA LEU A 93 -8.13 -0.13 2.99
C LEU A 93 -6.87 -0.49 2.21
N THR A 94 -7.02 -0.59 0.90
CA THR A 94 -5.91 -0.74 -0.04
C THR A 94 -5.67 0.57 -0.78
N VAL A 95 -4.44 1.04 -0.82
CA VAL A 95 -4.03 2.19 -1.63
C VAL A 95 -3.59 1.69 -2.99
N LEU A 96 -4.27 2.16 -4.05
CA LEU A 96 -3.99 1.80 -5.43
C LEU A 96 -3.49 3.01 -6.21
N LYS A 97 -2.60 2.77 -7.17
CA LYS A 97 -2.27 3.69 -8.24
C LYS A 97 -2.79 3.12 -9.55
N ILE A 98 -3.61 3.88 -10.25
CA ILE A 98 -4.11 3.50 -11.57
C ILE A 98 -2.97 3.66 -12.58
N GLU A 99 -2.61 2.58 -13.26
CA GLU A 99 -1.56 2.58 -14.27
C GLU A 99 -2.13 2.85 -15.65
N SER A 100 -3.14 2.07 -16.04
CA SER A 100 -3.75 2.22 -17.36
C SER A 100 -5.27 1.97 -17.32
N ILE A 101 -5.95 2.57 -18.29
CA ILE A 101 -7.36 2.34 -18.59
C ILE A 101 -7.42 1.90 -20.04
N SER A 102 -7.97 0.73 -20.33
CA SER A 102 -8.12 0.18 -21.67
C SER A 102 -9.59 0.00 -22.03
N LEU A 103 -9.95 0.34 -23.25
CA LEU A 103 -11.27 0.12 -23.86
C LEU A 103 -11.06 -0.55 -25.20
N GLY A 104 -11.54 -1.79 -25.38
CA GLY A 104 -11.53 -2.47 -26.66
C GLY A 104 -10.17 -2.54 -27.35
N GLY A 105 -9.07 -2.74 -26.58
CA GLY A 105 -7.69 -2.82 -27.13
C GLY A 105 -6.92 -1.49 -27.20
N LYS A 106 -7.55 -0.34 -26.94
CA LYS A 106 -6.86 0.95 -26.80
C LYS A 106 -6.41 1.13 -25.33
N LYS A 107 -5.12 1.17 -25.08
CA LYS A 107 -4.54 1.46 -23.76
C LYS A 107 -4.18 2.93 -23.66
N SER A 108 -4.78 3.66 -22.73
CA SER A 108 -4.24 4.94 -22.27
C SER A 108 -3.36 4.69 -21.05
N ALA A 109 -2.07 4.52 -21.28
CA ALA A 109 -1.08 4.41 -20.21
C ALA A 109 -0.53 5.81 -19.89
N THR A 110 -0.21 6.03 -18.62
CA THR A 110 0.63 7.18 -18.24
C THR A 110 1.97 7.03 -18.91
N THR A 111 2.31 7.92 -19.85
CA THR A 111 3.61 7.94 -20.51
C THR A 111 4.67 8.08 -19.43
N LYS A 112 5.33 6.98 -19.10
CA LYS A 112 6.58 7.01 -18.36
C LYS A 112 7.57 7.75 -19.24
N LYS A 113 7.95 8.94 -18.85
CA LYS A 113 9.11 9.60 -19.45
C LYS A 113 10.31 8.77 -19.08
N GLU A 114 10.68 7.89 -20.00
CA GLU A 114 11.86 7.07 -19.96
C GLU A 114 13.04 8.01 -20.18
N THR A 115 13.74 8.34 -19.10
CA THR A 115 15.10 8.86 -19.22
C THR A 115 15.93 7.66 -19.69
N GLU A 116 16.33 7.71 -20.96
CA GLU A 116 17.31 6.82 -21.55
C GLU A 116 18.55 6.74 -20.65
N ALA A 117 18.76 5.57 -20.08
CA ALA A 117 20.02 5.21 -19.46
C ALA A 117 21.02 4.90 -20.57
N VAL A 118 21.98 5.79 -20.68
CA VAL A 118 23.20 5.61 -21.46
C VAL A 118 23.86 4.29 -21.09
N LYS A 119 24.04 3.40 -22.07
CA LYS A 119 24.85 2.19 -21.97
C LYS A 119 26.30 2.55 -21.61
N PRO A 120 26.92 1.93 -20.61
CA PRO A 120 28.36 1.90 -20.55
C PRO A 120 28.86 0.68 -21.32
N THR A 121 29.61 0.96 -22.37
CA THR A 121 30.45 0.03 -23.11
C THR A 121 31.47 -0.64 -22.20
N LYS A 122 31.54 -1.98 -22.36
CA LYS A 122 32.58 -2.87 -21.86
C LYS A 122 33.97 -2.41 -22.33
N LYS A 123 34.94 -2.27 -21.40
CA LYS A 123 36.37 -2.58 -21.67
C LYS A 123 37.06 -3.09 -20.42
N ALA A 124 37.42 -4.34 -20.53
CA ALA A 124 38.59 -5.11 -20.06
C ALA A 124 39.36 -4.67 -18.80
N ALA A 125 39.54 -5.69 -17.97
CA ALA A 125 40.54 -5.79 -16.90
C ALA A 125 42.01 -5.74 -17.44
N PRO A 126 43.02 -5.49 -16.56
CA PRO A 126 43.66 -6.63 -15.90
C PRO A 126 44.21 -6.42 -14.48
N LYS A 127 44.18 -7.54 -13.75
CA LYS A 127 45.10 -8.11 -12.77
C LYS A 127 46.24 -7.23 -12.15
N LYS A 128 46.33 -7.24 -10.84
CA LYS A 128 47.26 -7.96 -9.95
C LYS A 128 47.64 -7.21 -8.68
N LYS A 129 47.59 -7.97 -7.61
CA LYS A 129 48.53 -8.22 -6.51
C LYS A 129 48.43 -7.34 -5.25
N ALA A 130 48.18 -8.07 -4.21
CA ALA A 130 48.94 -8.39 -3.04
C ALA A 130 48.56 -7.64 -1.74
N ALA A 131 48.10 -8.44 -0.81
CA ALA A 131 48.17 -8.22 0.64
C ALA A 131 49.66 -8.09 1.09
N PRO A 132 49.98 -7.72 2.32
CA PRO A 132 49.46 -8.28 3.53
C PRO A 132 49.50 -7.41 4.83
N LYS A 133 48.78 -7.91 5.84
CA LYS A 133 49.17 -8.11 7.24
C LYS A 133 49.27 -6.98 8.27
N LYS A 134 48.67 -7.37 9.38
CA LYS A 134 49.01 -7.22 10.82
C LYS A 134 48.44 -5.96 11.48
N ALA A 135 47.84 -6.06 12.57
CA ALA A 135 47.71 -6.91 13.75
C ALA A 135 47.30 -6.02 14.93
N VAL A 136 46.52 -6.61 15.82
CA VAL A 136 46.72 -6.60 17.27
C VAL A 136 46.31 -5.29 17.98
N THR A 137 45.50 -5.22 18.95
CA THR A 137 45.33 -5.90 20.22
C THR A 137 44.17 -5.31 21.01
N LYS A 138 43.49 -6.16 21.67
CA LYS A 138 43.18 -6.30 23.09
C LYS A 138 42.18 -5.35 23.77
N LYS A 139 41.14 -6.00 24.25
CA LYS A 139 40.72 -6.18 25.63
C LYS A 139 40.27 -4.93 26.40
N THR A 140 39.03 -4.91 26.84
CA THR A 140 38.80 -5.11 28.28
C THR A 140 37.28 -5.30 28.56
N THR A 141 37.00 -6.43 29.10
CA THR A 141 35.82 -6.86 29.84
C THR A 141 35.65 -6.03 31.12
N VAL A 142 34.43 -5.56 31.42
CA VAL A 142 34.03 -5.43 32.81
C VAL A 142 32.59 -5.87 32.99
N LYS A 143 32.51 -6.99 33.64
CA LYS A 143 31.35 -7.63 34.24
C LYS A 143 31.09 -6.93 35.56
N LYS A 144 29.88 -6.52 35.89
CA LYS A 144 29.46 -6.39 37.27
C LYS A 144 28.01 -6.75 37.47
N THR A 145 27.89 -7.85 38.11
CA THR A 145 26.73 -8.53 38.71
C THR A 145 26.26 -7.83 40.00
N VAL A 146 25.00 -8.16 40.36
CA VAL A 146 24.44 -8.28 41.73
C VAL A 146 23.78 -7.01 42.29
N LYS A 147 22.52 -6.98 42.65
CA LYS A 147 21.89 -7.69 43.77
C LYS A 147 20.35 -7.51 43.77
N LYS A 148 19.74 -8.64 43.93
CA LYS A 148 18.38 -8.94 44.41
C LYS A 148 18.17 -8.37 45.82
N LYS A 149 17.02 -7.74 46.08
CA LYS A 149 16.45 -7.73 47.43
C LYS A 149 14.95 -7.71 47.40
N THR A 150 14.39 -8.84 47.67
CA THR A 150 13.08 -9.15 48.19
C THR A 150 12.86 -8.53 49.58
N THR A 151 11.69 -8.00 49.81
CA THR A 151 10.97 -8.17 51.11
C THR A 151 9.55 -7.61 50.98
N THR A 152 8.58 -8.49 51.04
CA THR A 152 7.29 -8.36 51.70
C THR A 152 7.49 -8.84 53.15
N PRO A 153 6.61 -8.69 54.14
CA PRO A 153 5.18 -8.43 54.14
C PRO A 153 4.63 -7.62 55.37
N LYS A 154 3.29 -7.68 55.52
CA LYS A 154 2.45 -7.54 56.75
C LYS A 154 1.82 -6.19 56.97
N GLU A 155 0.54 -6.09 56.89
CA GLU A 155 -0.66 -6.50 57.68
C GLU A 155 -1.07 -5.49 58.78
N SER A 156 -2.36 -5.28 58.81
CA SER A 156 -3.23 -4.84 59.91
C SER A 156 -3.33 -3.35 60.28
N LYS A 157 -4.44 -2.72 59.94
CA LYS A 157 -5.62 -2.59 60.84
C LYS A 157 -6.80 -2.05 60.04
#